data_7f61bec82613c8a8615e8ae1273a3844
#
_entry.id   7f61bec82613c8a8615e8ae1273a3844
#
_cell.length_a   1.000
_cell.length_b   1.000
_cell.length_c   1.000
_cell.angle_alpha   90.00
_cell.angle_beta   90.00
_cell.angle_gamma   90.00
#
_symmetry.space_group_name_H-M   'P 1'
#
loop_
_entity.id
_entity.type
_entity.pdbx_description
1 polymer ?
#
loop_
_entity_poly.entity_id
_entity_poly.type
_entity_poly.pdbx_seq_one_letter_code
_entity_poly.pdbx_strand_id
1 'polypeptide(L)'
;MKKELIISHEGEASKIALIEDGRLFELHTEEQDSEYVVGDLFVGKVKKLAPNLNAAFVNIGSDKDAFLHYQDLGPEFRTYQNLLKGILNKKIQSPSLKSFPIEEEIDKNGMIDKVLSVGDEVLLQITKEPISTKGARVSTQISLTGRYLVLIPFDQKISVSKKIKESQEKTRLKTLIESIKPEGFGVIIRTVAENKKVAELHNDMNQLIEKWNICFKNIQKNKMPCKVLSEEDRASAILRDNFNQDFVSIICDDEQMVNDMRNYLEVIAPESKNIVQYYDSHIPLLEYYNVEKQLKQSFGKHVNIPGSKGAYLVIEHTEALHVIDVNSGNNISLGNQANKSHALNVNKIAATEIARQLRLRDMGGIIVVDFIDMSNTEHRKELYDHLKEEMKRDKARHKILPPSKFGLIQITRQRVRPEKIIDTKEENPNEIGEISAPIVIVEQMEEAIKNHLIHEKSRLYLHVHPFVEAYLTKGFFTSIRMKWLFKYNKWVTIIPRDSYKYLEYRLYNEEKKELMNHSY
;
A
#
# COMPACT_ATOMS: atom_id res chain seq x y z
N MET A 1 8.69 -17.06 3.70
CA MET A 1 8.15 -16.09 2.71
C MET A 1 9.23 -15.05 2.47
N LYS A 2 9.70 -14.90 1.24
CA LYS A 2 10.77 -13.93 0.91
C LYS A 2 10.15 -12.58 0.57
N LYS A 3 10.64 -11.52 1.23
CA LYS A 3 10.19 -10.15 0.97
C LYS A 3 11.34 -9.31 0.41
N GLU A 4 11.04 -8.53 -0.59
CA GLU A 4 11.96 -7.60 -1.23
C GLU A 4 11.30 -6.22 -1.32
N LEU A 5 12.06 -5.19 -1.02
CA LEU A 5 11.61 -3.81 -1.16
C LEU A 5 12.40 -3.17 -2.30
N ILE A 6 11.71 -2.72 -3.32
CA ILE A 6 12.29 -2.05 -4.49
C ILE A 6 11.87 -0.59 -4.45
N ILE A 7 12.83 0.31 -4.43
CA ILE A 7 12.60 1.74 -4.33
C ILE A 7 13.27 2.42 -5.51
N SER A 8 12.46 2.92 -6.43
CA SER A 8 12.96 3.68 -7.58
C SER A 8 12.65 5.15 -7.42
N HIS A 9 13.67 5.96 -7.64
CA HIS A 9 13.61 7.40 -7.61
C HIS A 9 13.60 7.93 -9.04
N GLU A 10 12.41 8.25 -9.56
CA GLU A 10 12.23 8.76 -10.93
C GLU A 10 11.80 10.24 -10.89
N GLY A 11 12.74 11.15 -11.07
CA GLY A 11 12.47 12.60 -11.11
C GLY A 11 11.97 13.14 -9.75
N GLU A 12 10.74 13.64 -9.70
CA GLU A 12 10.13 14.25 -8.51
C GLU A 12 9.33 13.25 -7.66
N ALA A 13 9.35 11.96 -8.01
CA ALA A 13 8.57 10.95 -7.29
C ALA A 13 9.38 9.69 -7.03
N SER A 14 9.21 9.11 -5.85
CA SER A 14 9.73 7.79 -5.50
C SER A 14 8.61 6.74 -5.59
N LYS A 15 8.88 5.64 -6.28
CA LYS A 15 8.00 4.48 -6.36
C LYS A 15 8.56 3.37 -5.48
N ILE A 16 7.78 2.93 -4.51
CA ILE A 16 8.17 1.91 -3.52
C ILE A 16 7.31 0.68 -3.75
N ALA A 17 7.92 -0.40 -4.20
CA ALA A 17 7.25 -1.68 -4.45
C ALA A 17 7.65 -2.71 -3.40
N LEU A 18 6.66 -3.34 -2.76
CA LEU A 18 6.85 -4.50 -1.89
C LEU A 18 6.54 -5.77 -2.68
N ILE A 19 7.55 -6.63 -2.80
CA ILE A 19 7.46 -7.92 -3.48
C ILE A 19 7.50 -9.03 -2.44
N GLU A 20 6.57 -9.99 -2.52
CA GLU A 20 6.54 -11.20 -1.70
C GLU A 20 6.60 -12.43 -2.62
N ASP A 21 7.62 -13.30 -2.41
CA ASP A 21 7.88 -14.49 -3.23
C ASP A 21 7.84 -14.21 -4.76
N GLY A 22 8.45 -13.09 -5.18
CA GLY A 22 8.54 -12.65 -6.57
C GLY A 22 7.27 -11.97 -7.12
N ARG A 23 6.24 -11.76 -6.30
CA ARG A 23 4.97 -11.13 -6.69
C ARG A 23 4.81 -9.76 -6.06
N LEU A 24 4.35 -8.80 -6.84
CA LEU A 24 4.06 -7.45 -6.37
C LEU A 24 2.81 -7.45 -5.46
N PHE A 25 2.98 -7.02 -4.22
CA PHE A 25 1.91 -6.97 -3.22
C PHE A 25 1.44 -5.58 -2.89
N GLU A 26 2.37 -4.62 -2.81
CA GLU A 26 2.05 -3.22 -2.54
C GLU A 26 2.90 -2.33 -3.44
N LEU A 27 2.33 -1.25 -3.92
CA LEU A 27 3.03 -0.17 -4.59
C LEU A 27 2.67 1.13 -3.89
N HIS A 28 3.65 1.94 -3.61
CA HIS A 28 3.47 3.29 -3.08
C HIS A 28 4.17 4.26 -4.02
N THR A 29 3.54 5.40 -4.27
CA THR A 29 4.17 6.53 -4.94
C THR A 29 4.25 7.65 -3.90
N GLU A 30 5.41 8.24 -3.76
CA GLU A 30 5.70 9.36 -2.88
C GLU A 30 6.26 10.48 -3.74
N GLU A 31 5.58 11.62 -3.74
CA GLU A 31 6.10 12.83 -4.36
C GLU A 31 7.15 13.42 -3.41
N GLN A 32 8.32 13.80 -3.93
CA GLN A 32 9.44 14.30 -3.12
C GLN A 32 9.10 15.52 -2.29
N ASP A 33 8.13 16.31 -2.75
CA ASP A 33 7.66 17.53 -2.12
C ASP A 33 6.30 17.38 -1.40
N SER A 34 5.91 16.16 -0.97
CA SER A 34 4.73 16.05 -0.13
C SER A 34 5.05 16.67 1.25
N GLU A 35 4.94 18.00 1.31
CA GLU A 35 5.15 18.77 2.54
C GLU A 35 4.23 18.34 3.70
N TYR A 36 3.20 17.54 3.39
CA TYR A 36 2.10 17.21 4.30
C TYR A 36 1.83 15.70 4.34
N VAL A 37 2.62 14.96 5.11
CA VAL A 37 2.54 13.50 5.25
C VAL A 37 1.70 13.12 6.47
N VAL A 38 0.98 11.98 6.40
CA VAL A 38 0.26 11.43 7.56
C VAL A 38 1.23 11.19 8.71
N GLY A 39 0.95 11.77 9.87
CA GLY A 39 1.81 11.70 11.06
C GLY A 39 2.56 12.99 11.36
N ASP A 40 2.79 13.86 10.36
CA ASP A 40 3.39 15.18 10.56
C ASP A 40 2.66 16.00 11.60
N LEU A 41 3.41 16.70 12.46
CA LEU A 41 2.86 17.62 13.45
C LEU A 41 3.05 19.06 13.02
N PHE A 42 1.99 19.83 13.16
CA PHE A 42 1.96 21.26 12.86
C PHE A 42 1.40 22.05 14.04
N VAL A 43 1.85 23.28 14.20
CA VAL A 43 1.06 24.29 14.91
C VAL A 43 0.39 25.14 13.85
N GLY A 44 -0.93 25.01 13.79
CA GLY A 44 -1.77 25.76 12.85
C GLY A 44 -2.56 26.87 13.54
N LYS A 45 -3.10 27.80 12.73
CA LYS A 45 -3.95 28.90 13.20
C LYS A 45 -5.36 28.74 12.64
N VAL A 46 -6.37 28.74 13.50
CA VAL A 46 -7.77 28.65 13.11
C VAL A 46 -8.16 29.86 12.26
N LYS A 47 -8.54 29.62 11.01
CA LYS A 47 -8.89 30.65 10.03
C LYS A 47 -10.39 30.86 9.94
N LYS A 48 -11.17 29.78 10.03
CA LYS A 48 -12.63 29.83 9.91
C LYS A 48 -13.28 28.69 10.70
N LEU A 49 -14.39 29.01 11.37
CA LEU A 49 -15.27 27.98 11.95
C LEU A 49 -16.44 27.68 10.99
N ALA A 50 -16.85 26.43 10.95
CA ALA A 50 -17.98 25.92 10.19
C ALA A 50 -18.93 25.14 11.14
N PRO A 51 -19.77 25.84 11.94
CA PRO A 51 -20.62 25.19 12.95
C PRO A 51 -21.57 24.15 12.34
N ASN A 52 -22.11 24.40 11.15
CA ASN A 52 -22.99 23.47 10.44
C ASN A 52 -22.33 22.11 10.13
N LEU A 53 -21.00 22.09 10.00
CA LEU A 53 -20.19 20.87 9.80
C LEU A 53 -19.56 20.39 11.11
N ASN A 54 -19.80 21.09 12.20
CA ASN A 54 -19.10 20.91 13.48
C ASN A 54 -17.58 20.82 13.31
N ALA A 55 -16.98 21.73 12.53
CA ALA A 55 -15.59 21.68 12.09
C ALA A 55 -14.94 23.08 12.04
N ALA A 56 -13.62 23.11 11.95
CA ALA A 56 -12.81 24.29 11.73
C ALA A 56 -11.90 24.09 10.50
N PHE A 57 -11.59 25.19 9.82
CA PHE A 57 -10.54 25.27 8.81
C PHE A 57 -9.33 25.96 9.43
N VAL A 58 -8.19 25.29 9.35
CA VAL A 58 -6.96 25.68 10.04
C VAL A 58 -5.85 25.89 9.02
N ASN A 59 -5.23 27.05 9.05
CA ASN A 59 -4.03 27.35 8.28
C ASN A 59 -2.83 26.63 8.94
N ILE A 60 -2.19 25.73 8.19
CA ILE A 60 -0.98 24.99 8.60
C ILE A 60 0.24 25.40 7.77
N GLY A 61 0.13 26.45 6.95
CA GLY A 61 1.17 26.91 6.03
C GLY A 61 0.97 26.43 4.59
N SER A 62 -0.05 25.61 4.31
CA SER A 62 -0.38 25.11 2.98
C SER A 62 -1.33 26.05 2.23
N ASP A 63 -1.38 25.92 0.88
CA ASP A 63 -2.31 26.68 0.02
C ASP A 63 -3.77 26.41 0.39
N LYS A 64 -4.07 25.22 0.88
CA LYS A 64 -5.40 24.78 1.28
C LYS A 64 -5.49 24.61 2.78
N ASP A 65 -6.47 25.26 3.40
CA ASP A 65 -6.69 25.13 4.84
C ASP A 65 -6.99 23.67 5.23
N ALA A 66 -6.37 23.19 6.30
CA ALA A 66 -6.61 21.88 6.85
C ALA A 66 -8.00 21.79 7.51
N PHE A 67 -8.64 20.63 7.41
CA PHE A 67 -9.96 20.36 7.96
C PHE A 67 -9.84 19.65 9.33
N LEU A 68 -10.37 20.27 10.37
CA LEU A 68 -10.42 19.77 11.74
C LEU A 68 -11.89 19.60 12.17
N HIS A 69 -12.35 18.35 12.26
CA HIS A 69 -13.70 18.06 12.76
C HIS A 69 -13.72 18.00 14.29
N TYR A 70 -14.85 18.34 14.93
CA TYR A 70 -14.98 18.28 16.40
C TYR A 70 -14.58 16.92 16.99
N GLN A 71 -14.98 15.82 16.36
CA GLN A 71 -14.62 14.47 16.80
C GLN A 71 -13.13 14.13 16.66
N ASP A 72 -12.37 14.91 15.90
CA ASP A 72 -10.92 14.78 15.78
C ASP A 72 -10.18 15.61 16.86
N LEU A 73 -10.91 16.39 17.67
CA LEU A 73 -10.39 16.92 18.94
C LEU A 73 -10.34 15.78 19.97
N GLY A 74 -9.22 15.52 20.56
CA GLY A 74 -9.10 14.53 21.65
C GLY A 74 -9.74 15.05 22.95
N PRO A 75 -10.06 14.15 23.89
CA PRO A 75 -10.55 14.56 25.21
C PRO A 75 -9.59 15.52 25.90
N GLU A 76 -8.27 15.37 25.72
CA GLU A 76 -7.22 16.18 26.29
C GLU A 76 -6.98 17.52 25.56
N PHE A 77 -7.87 17.93 24.67
CA PHE A 77 -7.71 19.13 23.84
C PHE A 77 -7.36 20.38 24.64
N ARG A 78 -8.04 20.64 25.77
CA ARG A 78 -7.78 21.81 26.62
C ARG A 78 -6.38 21.76 27.24
N THR A 79 -5.92 20.57 27.59
CA THR A 79 -4.57 20.35 28.12
C THR A 79 -3.50 20.68 27.08
N TYR A 80 -3.68 20.23 25.82
CA TYR A 80 -2.81 20.61 24.69
C TYR A 80 -2.82 22.12 24.42
N GLN A 81 -3.98 22.76 24.51
CA GLN A 81 -4.09 24.21 24.35
C GLN A 81 -3.31 24.99 25.43
N ASN A 82 -3.40 24.55 26.70
CA ASN A 82 -2.64 25.15 27.79
C ASN A 82 -1.15 24.93 27.63
N LEU A 83 -0.71 23.72 27.23
CA LEU A 83 0.69 23.46 26.93
C LEU A 83 1.20 24.40 25.83
N LEU A 84 0.48 24.46 24.69
CA LEU A 84 0.88 25.27 23.55
C LEU A 84 0.98 26.75 23.90
N LYS A 85 -0.04 27.31 24.57
CA LYS A 85 -0.02 28.70 25.06
C LYS A 85 1.13 28.95 26.04
N GLY A 86 1.42 28.00 26.91
CA GLY A 86 2.54 28.08 27.86
C GLY A 86 3.91 28.09 27.17
N ILE A 87 4.09 27.29 26.12
CA ILE A 87 5.33 27.24 25.33
C ILE A 87 5.50 28.55 24.55
N LEU A 88 4.48 28.99 23.82
CA LEU A 88 4.52 30.20 22.99
C LEU A 88 4.76 31.46 23.82
N ASN A 89 4.20 31.52 25.03
CA ASN A 89 4.42 32.61 26.00
C ASN A 89 5.72 32.46 26.81
N LYS A 90 6.56 31.46 26.48
CA LYS A 90 7.84 31.17 27.17
C LYS A 90 7.70 30.85 28.66
N LYS A 91 6.51 30.53 29.15
CA LYS A 91 6.24 30.12 30.53
C LYS A 91 6.67 28.67 30.80
N ILE A 92 6.59 27.83 29.77
CA ILE A 92 7.00 26.41 29.81
C ILE A 92 8.27 26.26 28.95
N GLN A 93 9.36 25.87 29.62
CA GLN A 93 10.67 25.73 28.98
C GLN A 93 11.17 24.28 28.92
N SER A 94 10.48 23.35 29.61
CA SER A 94 10.84 21.93 29.64
C SER A 94 9.82 21.09 28.86
N PRO A 95 10.26 20.10 28.08
CA PRO A 95 9.38 19.15 27.39
C PRO A 95 8.76 18.11 28.32
N SER A 96 9.13 18.11 29.62
CA SER A 96 8.62 17.15 30.59
C SER A 96 7.12 17.37 30.84
N LEU A 97 6.35 16.30 30.76
CA LEU A 97 4.92 16.30 31.08
C LEU A 97 4.66 15.85 32.53
N LYS A 98 5.73 15.58 33.30
CA LYS A 98 5.63 15.20 34.71
C LYS A 98 4.93 16.30 35.48
N SER A 99 3.88 15.93 36.23
CA SER A 99 3.06 16.85 37.03
C SER A 99 2.46 18.02 36.26
N PHE A 100 2.34 17.93 34.91
CA PHE A 100 1.61 18.93 34.10
C PHE A 100 0.13 18.88 34.49
N PRO A 101 -0.52 20.04 34.73
CA PRO A 101 -1.94 20.06 35.06
C PRO A 101 -2.78 19.58 33.88
N ILE A 102 -3.60 18.57 34.12
CA ILE A 102 -4.55 18.03 33.16
C ILE A 102 -5.84 18.82 33.32
N GLU A 103 -6.31 19.42 32.23
CA GLU A 103 -7.58 20.13 32.17
C GLU A 103 -8.76 19.16 32.02
N GLU A 104 -9.95 19.66 32.30
CA GLU A 104 -11.18 18.92 32.11
C GLU A 104 -11.37 18.50 30.64
N GLU A 105 -11.74 17.25 30.42
CA GLU A 105 -12.00 16.70 29.10
C GLU A 105 -13.14 17.48 28.40
N ILE A 106 -13.06 17.62 27.08
CA ILE A 106 -14.15 18.19 26.28
C ILE A 106 -15.31 17.20 26.15
N ASP A 107 -16.54 17.70 26.08
CA ASP A 107 -17.71 16.85 25.83
C ASP A 107 -17.62 16.19 24.45
N LYS A 108 -17.84 14.88 24.38
CA LYS A 108 -17.81 14.12 23.11
C LYS A 108 -18.85 14.58 22.08
N ASN A 109 -19.97 15.10 22.54
CA ASN A 109 -21.09 15.58 21.73
C ASN A 109 -21.14 17.11 21.65
N GLY A 110 -20.05 17.80 21.97
CA GLY A 110 -19.98 19.25 21.96
C GLY A 110 -19.95 19.85 20.55
N MET A 111 -19.84 21.17 20.53
CA MET A 111 -19.79 21.97 19.30
C MET A 111 -18.45 22.67 19.18
N ILE A 112 -17.92 22.75 17.95
CA ILE A 112 -16.60 23.32 17.65
C ILE A 112 -16.46 24.78 18.09
N ASP A 113 -17.50 25.57 17.93
CA ASP A 113 -17.56 26.99 18.29
C ASP A 113 -17.61 27.27 19.80
N LYS A 114 -17.80 26.22 20.63
CA LYS A 114 -17.75 26.31 22.11
C LYS A 114 -16.35 26.08 22.64
N VAL A 115 -15.45 25.52 21.83
CA VAL A 115 -14.08 25.13 22.27
C VAL A 115 -12.98 25.80 21.47
N LEU A 116 -13.27 26.30 20.26
CA LEU A 116 -12.31 26.98 19.39
C LEU A 116 -12.84 28.34 18.93
N SER A 117 -11.91 29.28 18.78
CA SER A 117 -12.16 30.59 18.21
C SER A 117 -11.27 30.86 17.00
N VAL A 118 -11.72 31.75 16.10
CA VAL A 118 -10.88 32.19 14.97
C VAL A 118 -9.65 32.89 15.53
N GLY A 119 -8.48 32.52 15.02
CA GLY A 119 -7.19 33.03 15.47
C GLY A 119 -6.49 32.16 16.52
N ASP A 120 -7.17 31.17 17.10
CA ASP A 120 -6.52 30.24 18.03
C ASP A 120 -5.42 29.44 17.33
N GLU A 121 -4.31 29.25 18.03
CA GLU A 121 -3.22 28.36 17.63
C GLU A 121 -3.48 26.96 18.19
N VAL A 122 -3.28 25.93 17.36
CA VAL A 122 -3.64 24.54 17.68
C VAL A 122 -2.50 23.62 17.25
N LEU A 123 -2.07 22.71 18.15
CA LEU A 123 -1.18 21.61 17.80
C LEU A 123 -1.96 20.50 17.12
N LEU A 124 -1.53 20.12 15.91
CA LEU A 124 -2.27 19.27 14.99
C LEU A 124 -1.39 18.16 14.43
N GLN A 125 -1.98 17.00 14.23
CA GLN A 125 -1.37 15.90 13.49
C GLN A 125 -2.16 15.61 12.21
N ILE A 126 -1.48 15.42 11.08
CA ILE A 126 -2.12 15.03 9.83
C ILE A 126 -2.61 13.58 9.96
N THR A 127 -3.90 13.37 9.71
CA THR A 127 -4.53 12.04 9.69
C THR A 127 -4.87 11.57 8.29
N LYS A 128 -5.02 12.50 7.32
CA LYS A 128 -5.13 12.23 5.89
C LYS A 128 -4.47 13.35 5.10
N GLU A 129 -3.72 12.95 4.10
CA GLU A 129 -3.04 13.86 3.19
C GLU A 129 -4.05 14.68 2.36
N PRO A 130 -3.66 15.86 1.84
CA PRO A 130 -4.49 16.63 0.91
C PRO A 130 -4.81 15.80 -0.32
N ILE A 131 -6.04 15.88 -0.82
CA ILE A 131 -6.45 15.14 -2.03
C ILE A 131 -7.18 16.11 -2.96
N SER A 132 -6.69 16.27 -4.17
CA SER A 132 -7.29 17.11 -5.22
C SER A 132 -7.59 18.54 -4.70
N THR A 133 -8.86 18.91 -4.57
CA THR A 133 -9.30 20.25 -4.11
C THR A 133 -9.43 20.38 -2.59
N LYS A 134 -9.24 19.29 -1.82
CA LYS A 134 -9.44 19.27 -0.37
C LYS A 134 -8.11 19.38 0.36
N GLY A 135 -8.05 20.21 1.41
CA GLY A 135 -6.93 20.29 2.33
C GLY A 135 -6.78 19.01 3.19
N ALA A 136 -5.66 18.92 3.90
CA ALA A 136 -5.38 17.80 4.80
C ALA A 136 -6.46 17.67 5.89
N ARG A 137 -6.78 16.42 6.29
CA ARG A 137 -7.53 16.21 7.52
C ARG A 137 -6.59 16.10 8.70
N VAL A 138 -6.88 16.83 9.76
CA VAL A 138 -6.02 16.90 10.95
C VAL A 138 -6.78 16.55 12.22
N SER A 139 -6.03 16.17 13.26
CA SER A 139 -6.52 15.82 14.59
C SER A 139 -5.65 16.48 15.65
N THR A 140 -6.20 16.77 16.83
CA THR A 140 -5.41 17.16 18.01
C THR A 140 -5.04 16.00 18.91
N GLN A 141 -5.45 14.78 18.54
CA GLN A 141 -5.05 13.55 19.23
C GLN A 141 -3.64 13.15 18.76
N ILE A 142 -2.64 13.66 19.42
CA ILE A 142 -1.24 13.46 19.04
C ILE A 142 -0.78 12.06 19.42
N SER A 143 -0.13 11.39 18.47
CA SER A 143 0.49 10.09 18.69
C SER A 143 1.83 9.99 17.97
N LEU A 144 2.88 9.62 18.69
CA LEU A 144 4.20 9.41 18.14
C LEU A 144 4.41 7.92 17.90
N THR A 145 4.58 7.54 16.64
CA THR A 145 4.65 6.13 16.24
C THR A 145 6.09 5.67 16.16
N GLY A 146 6.43 4.63 16.95
CA GLY A 146 7.67 3.88 16.88
C GLY A 146 7.47 2.51 16.25
N ARG A 147 8.52 1.71 16.28
CA ARG A 147 8.47 0.33 15.76
C ARG A 147 7.60 -0.58 16.63
N TYR A 148 7.84 -0.56 17.94
CA TYR A 148 7.18 -1.44 18.91
C TYR A 148 6.10 -0.75 19.70
N LEU A 149 6.20 0.56 19.85
CA LEU A 149 5.38 1.38 20.74
C LEU A 149 4.74 2.55 19.98
N VAL A 150 3.62 3.04 20.52
CA VAL A 150 3.09 4.35 20.16
C VAL A 150 2.99 5.14 21.45
N LEU A 151 3.61 6.32 21.50
CA LEU A 151 3.61 7.21 22.66
C LEU A 151 2.53 8.27 22.49
N ILE A 152 1.71 8.45 23.52
CA ILE A 152 0.59 9.40 23.53
C ILE A 152 0.79 10.38 24.68
N PRO A 153 1.07 11.67 24.40
CA PRO A 153 1.17 12.67 25.45
C PRO A 153 -0.17 12.84 26.19
N PHE A 154 -0.10 13.09 27.50
CA PHE A 154 -1.22 13.31 28.42
C PHE A 154 -2.15 12.10 28.66
N ASP A 155 -1.96 10.97 28.00
CA ASP A 155 -2.61 9.72 28.36
C ASP A 155 -1.75 9.01 29.44
N GLN A 156 -2.39 8.26 30.34
CA GLN A 156 -1.67 7.47 31.36
C GLN A 156 -1.81 5.96 31.11
N LYS A 157 -2.66 5.58 30.20
CA LYS A 157 -3.01 4.18 29.95
C LYS A 157 -1.93 3.44 29.18
N ILE A 158 -1.72 2.16 29.54
CA ILE A 158 -0.94 1.23 28.74
C ILE A 158 -1.92 0.25 28.08
N SER A 159 -1.96 0.29 26.76
CA SER A 159 -2.81 -0.57 25.93
C SER A 159 -1.97 -1.55 25.15
N VAL A 160 -2.43 -2.79 25.01
CA VAL A 160 -1.75 -3.83 24.23
C VAL A 160 -2.58 -4.17 23.00
N SER A 161 -1.93 -4.33 21.85
CA SER A 161 -2.59 -4.71 20.60
C SER A 161 -3.49 -5.94 20.79
N LYS A 162 -4.73 -5.86 20.31
CA LYS A 162 -5.67 -6.97 20.35
C LYS A 162 -5.23 -8.18 19.52
N LYS A 163 -4.28 -7.99 18.59
CA LYS A 163 -3.74 -9.05 17.74
C LYS A 163 -2.78 -9.98 18.50
N ILE A 164 -2.14 -9.53 19.57
CA ILE A 164 -1.40 -10.39 20.50
C ILE A 164 -2.44 -11.22 21.26
N LYS A 165 -2.40 -12.53 21.14
CA LYS A 165 -3.45 -13.41 21.70
C LYS A 165 -3.08 -13.95 23.07
N GLU A 166 -1.79 -14.22 23.31
CA GLU A 166 -1.28 -14.85 24.51
C GLU A 166 -1.38 -13.92 25.73
N SER A 167 -2.13 -14.35 26.73
CA SER A 167 -2.39 -13.53 27.93
C SER A 167 -1.13 -13.29 28.76
N GLN A 168 -0.24 -14.29 28.85
CA GLN A 168 1.02 -14.17 29.58
C GLN A 168 1.93 -13.11 28.93
N GLU A 169 2.03 -13.13 27.61
CA GLU A 169 2.82 -12.15 26.86
C GLU A 169 2.27 -10.73 26.99
N LYS A 170 0.93 -10.55 26.97
CA LYS A 170 0.31 -9.24 27.24
C LYS A 170 0.69 -8.72 28.62
N THR A 171 0.62 -9.57 29.64
CA THR A 171 0.97 -9.18 31.01
C THR A 171 2.47 -8.84 31.10
N ARG A 172 3.34 -9.68 30.52
CA ARG A 172 4.79 -9.43 30.47
C ARG A 172 5.12 -8.07 29.84
N LEU A 173 4.59 -7.83 28.65
CA LEU A 173 4.82 -6.56 27.93
C LEU A 173 4.29 -5.36 28.71
N LYS A 174 3.12 -5.47 29.31
CA LYS A 174 2.54 -4.40 30.11
C LYS A 174 3.42 -4.05 31.31
N THR A 175 3.85 -5.05 32.08
CA THR A 175 4.77 -4.85 33.24
C THR A 175 6.09 -4.24 32.80
N LEU A 176 6.67 -4.69 31.67
CA LEU A 176 7.90 -4.11 31.15
C LEU A 176 7.73 -2.61 30.81
N ILE A 177 6.66 -2.28 30.10
CA ILE A 177 6.40 -0.88 29.71
C ILE A 177 6.08 -0.02 30.93
N GLU A 178 5.37 -0.53 31.95
CA GLU A 178 5.13 0.17 33.20
C GLU A 178 6.45 0.60 33.89
N SER A 179 7.50 -0.21 33.80
CA SER A 179 8.81 0.07 34.41
C SER A 179 9.65 1.11 33.68
N ILE A 180 9.41 1.33 32.37
CA ILE A 180 10.22 2.25 31.54
C ILE A 180 9.45 3.46 31.02
N LYS A 181 8.13 3.48 31.17
CA LYS A 181 7.25 4.54 30.68
C LYS A 181 7.50 5.84 31.46
N PRO A 182 7.73 6.98 30.76
CA PRO A 182 7.82 8.27 31.47
C PRO A 182 6.44 8.73 31.96
N GLU A 183 6.45 9.49 33.06
CA GLU A 183 5.23 10.12 33.57
C GLU A 183 4.63 11.12 32.58
N GLY A 184 3.31 11.18 32.50
CA GLY A 184 2.59 12.07 31.61
C GLY A 184 2.35 11.52 30.19
N PHE A 185 2.76 10.27 29.92
CA PHE A 185 2.52 9.63 28.64
C PHE A 185 1.74 8.33 28.77
N GLY A 186 0.86 8.05 27.84
CA GLY A 186 0.28 6.74 27.58
C GLY A 186 1.08 5.98 26.52
N VAL A 187 0.91 4.65 26.48
CA VAL A 187 1.62 3.80 25.54
C VAL A 187 0.70 2.76 24.93
N ILE A 188 0.72 2.62 23.61
CA ILE A 188 0.13 1.49 22.93
C ILE A 188 1.25 0.55 22.49
N ILE A 189 1.20 -0.69 22.94
CA ILE A 189 2.13 -1.75 22.57
C ILE A 189 1.64 -2.38 21.26
N ARG A 190 2.47 -2.32 20.22
CA ARG A 190 2.16 -2.84 18.88
C ARG A 190 2.37 -4.35 18.82
N THR A 191 1.78 -4.99 17.81
CA THR A 191 1.90 -6.45 17.62
C THR A 191 3.35 -6.90 17.41
N VAL A 192 4.16 -6.11 16.73
CA VAL A 192 5.59 -6.41 16.49
C VAL A 192 6.46 -6.39 17.77
N ALA A 193 5.93 -5.94 18.89
CA ALA A 193 6.59 -6.00 20.20
C ALA A 193 6.54 -7.40 20.85
N GLU A 194 5.75 -8.33 20.28
CA GLU A 194 5.63 -9.71 20.77
C GLU A 194 7.01 -10.38 20.82
N ASN A 195 7.34 -11.02 21.95
CA ASN A 195 8.62 -11.67 22.24
C ASN A 195 9.87 -10.76 22.24
N LYS A 196 9.71 -9.43 22.22
CA LYS A 196 10.83 -8.50 22.24
C LYS A 196 11.43 -8.33 23.63
N LYS A 197 12.75 -8.05 23.67
CA LYS A 197 13.50 -7.82 24.91
C LYS A 197 13.27 -6.41 25.42
N VAL A 198 13.48 -6.21 26.73
CA VAL A 198 13.35 -4.90 27.37
C VAL A 198 14.22 -3.84 26.71
N ALA A 199 15.45 -4.18 26.33
CA ALA A 199 16.39 -3.26 25.69
C ALA A 199 15.84 -2.68 24.37
N GLU A 200 15.18 -3.52 23.55
CA GLU A 200 14.58 -3.08 22.26
C GLU A 200 13.41 -2.12 22.52
N LEU A 201 12.55 -2.44 23.48
CA LEU A 201 11.40 -1.60 23.86
C LEU A 201 11.86 -0.27 24.50
N HIS A 202 12.89 -0.30 25.33
CA HIS A 202 13.46 0.89 25.97
C HIS A 202 14.11 1.81 24.94
N ASN A 203 14.82 1.25 23.94
CA ASN A 203 15.42 2.04 22.87
C ASN A 203 14.34 2.74 22.02
N ASP A 204 13.28 2.02 21.64
CA ASP A 204 12.13 2.59 20.90
C ASP A 204 11.44 3.70 21.71
N MET A 205 11.27 3.50 23.01
CA MET A 205 10.73 4.51 23.92
C MET A 205 11.58 5.79 23.95
N ASN A 206 12.89 5.66 24.05
CA ASN A 206 13.80 6.80 24.09
C ASN A 206 13.77 7.59 22.78
N GLN A 207 13.66 6.93 21.62
CA GLN A 207 13.50 7.59 20.33
C GLN A 207 12.20 8.39 20.26
N LEU A 208 11.09 7.85 20.78
CA LEU A 208 9.81 8.54 20.84
C LEU A 208 9.84 9.76 21.76
N ILE A 209 10.53 9.66 22.90
CA ILE A 209 10.74 10.80 23.80
C ILE A 209 11.57 11.89 23.10
N GLU A 210 12.60 11.50 22.34
CA GLU A 210 13.39 12.49 21.60
C GLU A 210 12.59 13.15 20.47
N LYS A 211 11.73 12.41 19.74
CA LYS A 211 10.76 13.02 18.80
C LYS A 211 9.88 14.08 19.49
N TRP A 212 9.40 13.79 20.70
CA TRP A 212 8.64 14.76 21.49
C TRP A 212 9.47 15.99 21.87
N ASN A 213 10.72 15.80 22.29
CA ASN A 213 11.64 16.87 22.64
C ASN A 213 11.93 17.78 21.44
N ILE A 214 12.11 17.20 20.25
CA ILE A 214 12.30 17.94 18.99
C ILE A 214 11.05 18.77 18.67
N CYS A 215 9.85 18.16 18.76
CA CYS A 215 8.59 18.85 18.57
C CYS A 215 8.49 20.08 19.50
N PHE A 216 8.75 19.90 20.78
CA PHE A 216 8.73 20.95 21.79
C PHE A 216 9.70 22.10 21.45
N LYS A 217 10.96 21.79 21.11
CA LYS A 217 11.99 22.76 20.72
C LYS A 217 11.57 23.55 19.46
N ASN A 218 10.94 22.88 18.50
CA ASN A 218 10.50 23.52 17.26
C ASN A 218 9.31 24.48 17.50
N ILE A 219 8.38 24.13 18.40
CA ILE A 219 7.31 25.04 18.83
C ILE A 219 7.90 26.34 19.44
N GLN A 220 8.98 26.22 20.20
CA GLN A 220 9.62 27.41 20.83
C GLN A 220 10.36 28.30 19.83
N LYS A 221 10.92 27.75 18.76
CA LYS A 221 11.83 28.46 17.85
C LYS A 221 11.12 29.06 16.65
N ASN A 222 10.09 28.39 16.13
CA ASN A 222 9.51 28.71 14.82
C ASN A 222 8.35 29.71 14.94
N LYS A 223 8.15 30.51 13.88
CA LYS A 223 6.96 31.35 13.76
C LYS A 223 5.78 30.52 13.26
N MET A 224 4.61 30.72 13.83
CA MET A 224 3.39 30.01 13.49
C MET A 224 2.65 30.67 12.29
N PRO A 225 2.02 29.89 11.41
CA PRO A 225 1.94 28.43 11.39
C PRO A 225 3.24 27.76 10.88
N CYS A 226 3.57 26.57 11.41
CA CYS A 226 4.75 25.83 10.97
C CYS A 226 4.64 24.33 11.26
N LYS A 227 5.41 23.53 10.51
CA LYS A 227 5.67 22.12 10.82
C LYS A 227 6.63 22.05 12.03
N VAL A 228 6.26 21.28 13.04
CA VAL A 228 7.05 21.13 14.28
C VAL A 228 7.68 19.74 14.42
N LEU A 229 7.15 18.75 13.71
CA LEU A 229 7.77 17.43 13.60
C LEU A 229 7.41 16.84 12.23
N SER A 230 8.39 16.33 11.51
CA SER A 230 8.16 15.52 10.32
C SER A 230 8.10 14.04 10.71
N GLU A 231 7.17 13.30 10.11
CA GLU A 231 7.16 11.84 10.18
C GLU A 231 8.31 11.30 9.31
N GLU A 232 8.62 10.03 9.48
CA GLU A 232 9.59 9.34 8.65
C GLU A 232 9.10 9.26 7.19
N ASP A 233 10.04 9.22 6.24
CA ASP A 233 9.72 8.94 4.84
C ASP A 233 9.00 7.60 4.69
N ARG A 234 8.36 7.41 3.52
CA ARG A 234 7.51 6.24 3.28
C ARG A 234 8.29 4.93 3.34
N ALA A 235 9.51 4.91 2.83
CA ALA A 235 10.34 3.72 2.83
C ALA A 235 10.70 3.31 4.26
N SER A 236 11.16 4.27 5.09
CA SER A 236 11.43 4.07 6.51
C SER A 236 10.17 3.64 7.28
N ALA A 237 9.01 4.26 6.99
CA ALA A 237 7.73 3.86 7.59
C ALA A 237 7.32 2.42 7.20
N ILE A 238 7.54 2.00 5.95
CA ILE A 238 7.30 0.62 5.51
C ILE A 238 8.24 -0.34 6.25
N LEU A 239 9.51 0.00 6.38
CA LEU A 239 10.48 -0.81 7.14
C LEU A 239 10.09 -0.89 8.60
N ARG A 240 9.81 0.25 9.25
CA ARG A 240 9.34 0.30 10.64
C ARG A 240 8.16 -0.64 10.89
N ASP A 241 7.21 -0.66 9.95
CA ASP A 241 5.94 -1.36 10.11
C ASP A 241 5.95 -2.82 9.66
N ASN A 242 6.85 -3.20 8.75
CA ASN A 242 6.84 -4.52 8.10
C ASN A 242 8.12 -5.32 8.29
N PHE A 243 9.24 -4.65 8.64
CA PHE A 243 10.53 -5.30 8.67
C PHE A 243 10.54 -6.49 9.65
N ASN A 244 10.88 -7.66 9.15
CA ASN A 244 11.08 -8.90 9.89
C ASN A 244 12.16 -9.75 9.19
N GLN A 245 12.42 -10.95 9.68
CA GLN A 245 13.43 -11.86 9.13
C GLN A 245 13.10 -12.38 7.71
N ASP A 246 11.90 -12.16 7.21
CA ASP A 246 11.52 -12.54 5.83
C ASP A 246 12.13 -11.59 4.78
N PHE A 247 12.58 -10.37 5.17
CA PHE A 247 13.20 -9.44 4.24
C PHE A 247 14.58 -9.93 3.83
N VAL A 248 14.74 -10.18 2.54
CA VAL A 248 15.99 -10.70 1.96
C VAL A 248 16.79 -9.63 1.23
N SER A 249 16.13 -8.59 0.70
CA SER A 249 16.79 -7.50 0.00
C SER A 249 15.96 -6.20 0.05
N ILE A 250 16.66 -5.07 0.06
CA ILE A 250 16.13 -3.73 -0.11
C ILE A 250 17.00 -3.07 -1.16
N ILE A 251 16.43 -2.72 -2.29
CA ILE A 251 17.18 -2.23 -3.45
C ILE A 251 16.67 -0.86 -3.81
N CYS A 252 17.58 0.10 -3.95
CA CYS A 252 17.26 1.48 -4.27
C CYS A 252 18.27 2.05 -5.29
N ASP A 253 17.81 2.88 -6.19
CA ASP A 253 18.58 3.59 -7.20
C ASP A 253 19.02 5.01 -6.76
N ASP A 254 18.74 5.40 -5.51
CA ASP A 254 19.22 6.61 -4.88
C ASP A 254 20.22 6.31 -3.76
N GLU A 255 21.46 6.85 -3.87
CA GLU A 255 22.55 6.55 -2.95
C GLU A 255 22.31 7.15 -1.54
N GLN A 256 21.70 8.34 -1.47
CA GLN A 256 21.40 8.98 -0.18
C GLN A 256 20.37 8.17 0.58
N MET A 257 19.29 7.76 -0.08
CA MET A 257 18.24 6.93 0.50
C MET A 257 18.78 5.55 0.95
N VAL A 258 19.71 4.95 0.19
CA VAL A 258 20.42 3.72 0.60
C VAL A 258 21.14 3.93 1.92
N ASN A 259 21.87 5.04 2.07
CA ASN A 259 22.61 5.34 3.30
C ASN A 259 21.66 5.59 4.47
N ASP A 260 20.58 6.32 4.27
CA ASP A 260 19.56 6.57 5.29
C ASP A 260 18.91 5.28 5.77
N MET A 261 18.54 4.39 4.85
CA MET A 261 18.00 3.07 5.19
C MET A 261 19.01 2.16 5.91
N ARG A 262 20.30 2.22 5.53
CA ARG A 262 21.35 1.49 6.24
C ARG A 262 21.52 1.99 7.67
N ASN A 263 21.52 3.30 7.86
CA ASN A 263 21.58 3.93 9.18
C ASN A 263 20.35 3.55 10.03
N TYR A 264 19.17 3.56 9.41
CA TYR A 264 17.94 3.13 10.08
C TYR A 264 18.00 1.66 10.51
N LEU A 265 18.43 0.76 9.62
CA LEU A 265 18.56 -0.67 9.96
C LEU A 265 19.68 -0.92 10.99
N GLU A 266 20.74 -0.13 10.99
CA GLU A 266 21.81 -0.24 12.00
C GLU A 266 21.27 -0.05 13.44
N VAL A 267 20.23 0.78 13.57
CA VAL A 267 19.58 1.02 14.87
C VAL A 267 18.59 -0.09 15.24
N ILE A 268 17.81 -0.58 14.26
CA ILE A 268 16.68 -1.49 14.53
C ILE A 268 16.99 -2.98 14.33
N ALA A 269 17.98 -3.30 13.49
CA ALA A 269 18.38 -4.66 13.13
C ALA A 269 19.80 -4.67 12.53
N PRO A 270 20.84 -4.46 13.36
CA PRO A 270 22.23 -4.30 12.88
C PRO A 270 22.70 -5.44 11.97
N GLU A 271 22.26 -6.67 12.25
CA GLU A 271 22.56 -7.87 11.48
C GLU A 271 22.02 -7.83 10.05
N SER A 272 21.01 -7.01 9.81
CA SER A 272 20.32 -6.91 8.51
C SER A 272 20.76 -5.70 7.67
N LYS A 273 21.73 -4.91 8.11
CA LYS A 273 22.22 -3.73 7.39
C LYS A 273 22.66 -4.04 5.95
N ASN A 274 23.24 -5.21 5.74
CA ASN A 274 23.82 -5.62 4.45
C ASN A 274 22.78 -6.00 3.39
N ILE A 275 21.50 -6.13 3.74
CA ILE A 275 20.45 -6.39 2.75
C ILE A 275 20.09 -5.15 1.92
N VAL A 276 20.53 -3.95 2.33
CA VAL A 276 20.31 -2.70 1.59
C VAL A 276 21.38 -2.55 0.52
N GLN A 277 20.96 -2.55 -0.73
CA GLN A 277 21.83 -2.52 -1.90
C GLN A 277 21.54 -1.30 -2.75
N TYR A 278 22.60 -0.66 -3.23
CA TYR A 278 22.50 0.36 -4.25
C TYR A 278 22.39 -0.29 -5.62
N TYR A 279 21.48 0.21 -6.45
CA TYR A 279 21.31 -0.24 -7.82
C TYR A 279 21.91 0.77 -8.79
N ASP A 280 22.97 0.36 -9.46
CA ASP A 280 23.64 1.15 -10.50
C ASP A 280 23.60 0.39 -11.82
N SER A 281 22.57 0.64 -12.63
CA SER A 281 22.42 0.04 -13.95
C SER A 281 21.67 0.98 -14.89
N HIS A 282 21.95 0.87 -16.19
CA HIS A 282 21.23 1.60 -17.24
C HIS A 282 19.80 1.10 -17.49
N ILE A 283 19.43 -0.07 -16.95
CA ILE A 283 18.07 -0.59 -17.04
C ILE A 283 17.28 0.01 -15.87
N PRO A 284 16.12 0.64 -16.09
CA PRO A 284 15.30 1.14 -14.98
C PRO A 284 15.01 0.05 -13.93
N LEU A 285 15.13 0.42 -12.65
CA LEU A 285 15.04 -0.52 -11.54
C LEU A 285 13.71 -1.29 -11.53
N LEU A 286 12.58 -0.61 -11.74
CA LEU A 286 11.26 -1.23 -11.77
C LEU A 286 11.07 -2.18 -12.97
N GLU A 287 11.70 -1.88 -14.09
CA GLU A 287 11.70 -2.78 -15.26
C GLU A 287 12.55 -4.03 -14.99
N TYR A 288 13.75 -3.87 -14.42
CA TYR A 288 14.66 -4.98 -14.08
C TYR A 288 13.99 -6.01 -13.16
N TYR A 289 13.25 -5.53 -12.14
CA TYR A 289 12.51 -6.39 -11.20
C TYR A 289 11.12 -6.77 -11.69
N ASN A 290 10.76 -6.48 -12.95
CA ASN A 290 9.45 -6.77 -13.56
C ASN A 290 8.25 -6.15 -12.80
N VAL A 291 8.46 -5.08 -12.05
CA VAL A 291 7.39 -4.40 -11.31
C VAL A 291 6.37 -3.80 -12.28
N GLU A 292 6.83 -3.08 -13.30
CA GLU A 292 5.95 -2.45 -14.29
C GLU A 292 5.10 -3.47 -15.06
N LYS A 293 5.69 -4.61 -15.43
CA LYS A 293 4.98 -5.71 -16.06
C LYS A 293 3.89 -6.25 -15.16
N GLN A 294 4.22 -6.50 -13.88
CA GLN A 294 3.23 -6.98 -12.91
C GLN A 294 2.13 -5.95 -12.64
N LEU A 295 2.44 -4.65 -12.68
CA LEU A 295 1.45 -3.59 -12.56
C LEU A 295 0.44 -3.65 -13.71
N LYS A 296 0.91 -3.61 -14.95
CA LYS A 296 0.03 -3.67 -16.13
C LYS A 296 -0.87 -4.90 -16.12
N GLN A 297 -0.35 -6.06 -15.74
CA GLN A 297 -1.13 -7.30 -15.61
C GLN A 297 -2.14 -7.30 -14.46
N SER A 298 -1.83 -6.59 -13.36
CA SER A 298 -2.64 -6.59 -12.15
C SER A 298 -3.73 -5.53 -12.13
N PHE A 299 -3.71 -4.52 -13.02
CA PHE A 299 -4.66 -3.39 -12.98
C PHE A 299 -5.75 -3.45 -14.05
N GLY A 300 -5.70 -4.40 -14.96
CA GLY A 300 -6.78 -4.62 -15.94
C GLY A 300 -8.12 -5.02 -15.30
N LYS A 301 -9.19 -4.94 -16.09
CA LYS A 301 -10.50 -5.47 -15.69
C LYS A 301 -10.44 -6.99 -15.46
N HIS A 302 -9.69 -7.70 -16.29
CA HIS A 302 -9.44 -9.14 -16.18
C HIS A 302 -8.08 -9.36 -15.52
N VAL A 303 -8.06 -10.12 -14.44
CA VAL A 303 -6.84 -10.45 -13.69
C VAL A 303 -6.69 -11.97 -13.64
N ASN A 304 -5.64 -12.48 -14.27
CA ASN A 304 -5.34 -13.91 -14.24
C ASN A 304 -4.99 -14.36 -12.82
N ILE A 305 -5.53 -15.51 -12.42
CA ILE A 305 -5.24 -16.13 -11.12
C ILE A 305 -4.06 -17.09 -11.29
N PRO A 306 -2.87 -16.78 -10.75
CA PRO A 306 -1.69 -17.62 -10.89
C PRO A 306 -1.90 -19.01 -10.27
N GLY A 307 -1.42 -20.06 -10.95
CA GLY A 307 -1.55 -21.45 -10.50
C GLY A 307 -2.92 -22.10 -10.75
N SER A 308 -3.87 -21.40 -11.36
CA SER A 308 -5.25 -21.85 -11.56
C SER A 308 -5.57 -22.46 -12.93
N LYS A 309 -4.58 -22.70 -13.78
CA LYS A 309 -4.80 -23.23 -15.14
C LYS A 309 -5.86 -22.45 -15.97
N GLY A 310 -5.83 -21.12 -15.92
CA GLY A 310 -6.66 -20.26 -16.76
C GLY A 310 -7.90 -19.67 -16.06
N ALA A 311 -8.06 -19.80 -14.74
CA ALA A 311 -9.06 -19.04 -14.02
C ALA A 311 -8.64 -17.56 -13.90
N TYR A 312 -9.61 -16.66 -13.84
CA TYR A 312 -9.37 -15.22 -13.75
C TYR A 312 -10.45 -14.52 -12.93
N LEU A 313 -10.10 -13.33 -12.43
CA LEU A 313 -11.03 -12.40 -11.79
C LEU A 313 -11.50 -11.37 -12.81
N VAL A 314 -12.76 -10.98 -12.72
CA VAL A 314 -13.29 -9.77 -13.35
C VAL A 314 -13.55 -8.75 -12.25
N ILE A 315 -12.86 -7.62 -12.29
CA ILE A 315 -12.97 -6.57 -11.28
C ILE A 315 -13.59 -5.34 -11.92
N GLU A 316 -14.75 -4.94 -11.40
CA GLU A 316 -15.50 -3.78 -11.89
C GLU A 316 -15.81 -2.81 -10.75
N HIS A 317 -15.89 -1.53 -11.12
CA HIS A 317 -16.26 -0.45 -10.23
C HIS A 317 -17.63 0.08 -10.62
N THR A 318 -18.48 0.23 -9.62
CA THR A 318 -19.72 1.02 -9.75
C THR A 318 -19.56 2.32 -8.95
N GLU A 319 -20.50 3.22 -9.03
CA GLU A 319 -20.46 4.46 -8.26
C GLU A 319 -20.35 4.22 -6.74
N ALA A 320 -20.97 3.15 -6.23
CA ALA A 320 -21.11 2.90 -4.78
C ALA A 320 -20.28 1.73 -4.25
N LEU A 321 -19.93 0.75 -5.09
CA LEU A 321 -19.30 -0.49 -4.65
C LEU A 321 -18.42 -1.12 -5.74
N HIS A 322 -17.54 -2.03 -5.32
CA HIS A 322 -16.74 -2.86 -6.21
C HIS A 322 -17.37 -4.24 -6.32
N VAL A 323 -17.32 -4.80 -7.51
CA VAL A 323 -17.79 -6.17 -7.79
C VAL A 323 -16.61 -6.99 -8.32
N ILE A 324 -16.43 -8.18 -7.78
CA ILE A 324 -15.40 -9.12 -8.22
C ILE A 324 -16.08 -10.44 -8.55
N ASP A 325 -15.96 -10.89 -9.79
CA ASP A 325 -16.46 -12.17 -10.28
C ASP A 325 -15.30 -13.14 -10.49
N VAL A 326 -15.47 -14.40 -10.06
CA VAL A 326 -14.46 -15.45 -10.16
C VAL A 326 -14.82 -16.42 -11.25
N ASN A 327 -14.02 -16.45 -12.32
CA ASN A 327 -14.21 -17.32 -13.47
C ASN A 327 -13.23 -18.49 -13.44
N SER A 328 -13.73 -19.72 -13.69
CA SER A 328 -12.92 -20.96 -13.67
C SER A 328 -12.08 -21.17 -14.94
N GLY A 329 -12.31 -20.38 -16.00
CA GLY A 329 -11.68 -20.60 -17.30
C GLY A 329 -12.12 -21.90 -17.96
N ASN A 330 -11.30 -22.42 -18.87
CA ASN A 330 -11.62 -23.60 -19.68
C ASN A 330 -11.55 -24.95 -18.95
N ASN A 331 -11.49 -25.00 -17.63
CA ASN A 331 -11.29 -26.22 -16.83
C ASN A 331 -12.56 -27.03 -16.52
N ILE A 332 -13.60 -26.99 -17.37
CA ILE A 332 -14.94 -27.59 -17.10
C ILE A 332 -15.02 -29.11 -17.33
N SER A 333 -13.94 -29.81 -17.67
CA SER A 333 -14.00 -31.19 -18.22
C SER A 333 -13.73 -32.34 -17.24
N LEU A 334 -13.98 -32.19 -15.93
CA LEU A 334 -13.82 -33.30 -14.96
C LEU A 334 -15.16 -33.67 -14.32
N GLY A 335 -15.47 -34.98 -14.22
CA GLY A 335 -16.77 -35.50 -13.76
C GLY A 335 -17.24 -35.00 -12.37
N ASN A 336 -18.54 -35.18 -12.06
CA ASN A 336 -19.30 -34.51 -10.99
C ASN A 336 -18.69 -34.48 -9.57
N GLN A 337 -17.85 -35.42 -9.16
CA GLN A 337 -17.21 -35.40 -7.84
C GLN A 337 -15.86 -34.66 -7.84
N ALA A 338 -15.12 -34.75 -8.93
CA ALA A 338 -13.89 -34.00 -9.12
C ALA A 338 -14.16 -32.47 -9.27
N ASN A 339 -15.33 -32.10 -9.81
CA ASN A 339 -15.74 -30.71 -9.96
C ASN A 339 -15.99 -29.99 -8.61
N LYS A 340 -16.50 -30.68 -7.57
CA LYS A 340 -16.79 -30.06 -6.27
C LYS A 340 -15.54 -29.67 -5.48
N SER A 341 -14.52 -30.52 -5.48
CA SER A 341 -13.22 -30.21 -4.87
C SER A 341 -12.42 -29.22 -5.70
N HIS A 342 -12.62 -29.21 -7.03
CA HIS A 342 -12.00 -28.27 -7.94
C HIS A 342 -12.51 -26.84 -7.72
N ALA A 343 -13.82 -26.63 -7.62
CA ALA A 343 -14.41 -25.30 -7.34
C ALA A 343 -13.87 -24.70 -6.04
N LEU A 344 -13.80 -25.49 -4.96
CA LEU A 344 -13.24 -25.02 -3.69
C LEU A 344 -11.75 -24.62 -3.85
N ASN A 345 -10.96 -25.41 -4.57
CA ASN A 345 -9.54 -25.11 -4.77
C ASN A 345 -9.33 -23.84 -5.60
N VAL A 346 -10.08 -23.67 -6.70
CA VAL A 346 -10.03 -22.44 -7.50
C VAL A 346 -10.46 -21.23 -6.67
N ASN A 347 -11.56 -21.37 -5.91
CA ASN A 347 -12.04 -20.28 -5.05
C ASN A 347 -11.05 -19.90 -3.96
N LYS A 348 -10.29 -20.83 -3.38
CA LYS A 348 -9.23 -20.52 -2.41
C LYS A 348 -8.08 -19.74 -3.04
N ILE A 349 -7.60 -20.18 -4.21
CA ILE A 349 -6.56 -19.45 -4.93
C ILE A 349 -7.07 -18.05 -5.33
N ALA A 350 -8.33 -17.96 -5.78
CA ALA A 350 -8.98 -16.69 -6.07
C ALA A 350 -9.08 -15.78 -4.83
N ALA A 351 -9.43 -16.32 -3.66
CA ALA A 351 -9.50 -15.57 -2.41
C ALA A 351 -8.13 -14.97 -2.01
N THR A 352 -7.03 -15.72 -2.21
CA THR A 352 -5.67 -15.22 -2.00
C THR A 352 -5.35 -14.08 -2.96
N GLU A 353 -5.71 -14.22 -4.26
CA GLU A 353 -5.50 -13.18 -5.25
C GLU A 353 -6.37 -11.94 -4.96
N ILE A 354 -7.63 -12.13 -4.58
CA ILE A 354 -8.53 -11.03 -4.19
C ILE A 354 -7.93 -10.23 -3.03
N ALA A 355 -7.46 -10.89 -1.97
CA ALA A 355 -6.82 -10.23 -0.85
C ALA A 355 -5.59 -9.42 -1.28
N ARG A 356 -4.81 -9.92 -2.27
CA ARG A 356 -3.70 -9.19 -2.89
C ARG A 356 -4.19 -7.97 -3.67
N GLN A 357 -5.21 -8.13 -4.52
CA GLN A 357 -5.76 -7.07 -5.36
C GLN A 357 -6.33 -5.91 -4.52
N LEU A 358 -7.04 -6.21 -3.43
CA LEU A 358 -7.57 -5.20 -2.52
C LEU A 358 -6.46 -4.31 -1.94
N ARG A 359 -5.29 -4.89 -1.61
CA ARG A 359 -4.13 -4.15 -1.11
C ARG A 359 -3.40 -3.40 -2.22
N LEU A 360 -3.13 -4.06 -3.34
CA LEU A 360 -2.35 -3.49 -4.44
C LEU A 360 -3.04 -2.29 -5.07
N ARG A 361 -4.37 -2.37 -5.28
CA ARG A 361 -5.20 -1.30 -5.83
C ARG A 361 -5.66 -0.27 -4.78
N ASP A 362 -5.41 -0.49 -3.50
CA ASP A 362 -5.98 0.30 -2.39
C ASP A 362 -7.52 0.37 -2.42
N MET A 363 -8.19 -0.69 -2.90
CA MET A 363 -9.65 -0.74 -2.99
C MET A 363 -10.28 -0.62 -1.61
N GLY A 364 -11.24 0.29 -1.45
CA GLY A 364 -11.92 0.54 -0.18
C GLY A 364 -13.41 0.85 -0.36
N GLY A 365 -14.17 0.70 0.71
CA GLY A 365 -15.63 0.82 0.68
C GLY A 365 -16.29 -0.54 0.75
N ILE A 366 -17.35 -0.74 -0.03
CA ILE A 366 -18.10 -2.00 -0.10
C ILE A 366 -17.58 -2.81 -1.29
N ILE A 367 -17.17 -4.04 -1.06
CA ILE A 367 -16.74 -4.99 -2.09
C ILE A 367 -17.62 -6.22 -2.01
N VAL A 368 -18.17 -6.64 -3.15
CA VAL A 368 -18.97 -7.86 -3.29
C VAL A 368 -18.20 -8.83 -4.18
N VAL A 369 -18.00 -10.03 -3.67
CA VAL A 369 -17.31 -11.09 -4.39
C VAL A 369 -18.27 -12.21 -4.71
N ASP A 370 -18.35 -12.57 -5.99
CA ASP A 370 -19.07 -13.73 -6.50
C ASP A 370 -18.07 -14.85 -6.79
N PHE A 371 -18.10 -15.87 -5.95
CA PHE A 371 -17.24 -17.04 -6.09
C PHE A 371 -17.95 -18.13 -6.90
N ILE A 372 -17.17 -19.03 -7.50
CA ILE A 372 -17.75 -20.20 -8.18
C ILE A 372 -18.65 -20.96 -7.22
N ASP A 373 -19.86 -21.28 -7.68
CA ASP A 373 -20.89 -21.94 -6.88
C ASP A 373 -20.41 -23.23 -6.21
N MET A 374 -20.74 -23.33 -4.92
CA MET A 374 -20.47 -24.52 -4.08
C MET A 374 -21.73 -24.95 -3.35
N SER A 375 -22.18 -26.17 -3.63
CA SER A 375 -23.35 -26.76 -2.96
C SER A 375 -23.09 -27.17 -1.51
N ASN A 376 -21.82 -27.49 -1.15
CA ASN A 376 -21.44 -27.94 0.18
C ASN A 376 -21.23 -26.77 1.14
N THR A 377 -21.93 -26.77 2.26
CA THR A 377 -21.85 -25.76 3.31
C THR A 377 -20.47 -25.75 4.00
N GLU A 378 -19.82 -26.91 4.15
CA GLU A 378 -18.48 -27.01 4.73
C GLU A 378 -17.45 -26.32 3.83
N HIS A 379 -17.53 -26.52 2.51
CA HIS A 379 -16.65 -25.85 1.54
C HIS A 379 -16.84 -24.33 1.56
N ARG A 380 -18.07 -23.83 1.69
CA ARG A 380 -18.33 -22.38 1.84
C ARG A 380 -17.72 -21.82 3.12
N LYS A 381 -17.80 -22.56 4.22
CA LYS A 381 -17.15 -22.17 5.48
C LYS A 381 -15.64 -22.17 5.36
N GLU A 382 -15.07 -23.20 4.74
CA GLU A 382 -13.62 -23.31 4.51
C GLU A 382 -13.08 -22.19 3.64
N LEU A 383 -13.79 -21.81 2.57
CA LEU A 383 -13.45 -20.65 1.73
C LEU A 383 -13.50 -19.35 2.56
N TYR A 384 -14.56 -19.16 3.34
CA TYR A 384 -14.71 -17.98 4.19
C TYR A 384 -13.59 -17.85 5.21
N ASP A 385 -13.22 -18.94 5.86
CA ASP A 385 -12.14 -18.96 6.85
C ASP A 385 -10.79 -18.72 6.17
N HIS A 386 -10.56 -19.26 4.96
CA HIS A 386 -9.38 -19.00 4.16
C HIS A 386 -9.25 -17.51 3.75
N LEU A 387 -10.33 -16.91 3.24
CA LEU A 387 -10.35 -15.49 2.91
C LEU A 387 -10.04 -14.61 4.13
N LYS A 388 -10.61 -14.94 5.29
CA LYS A 388 -10.31 -14.23 6.54
C LYS A 388 -8.83 -14.33 6.94
N GLU A 389 -8.21 -15.47 6.73
CA GLU A 389 -6.79 -15.67 7.02
C GLU A 389 -5.92 -14.83 6.10
N GLU A 390 -6.18 -14.84 4.79
CA GLU A 390 -5.47 -14.03 3.81
C GLU A 390 -5.61 -12.52 4.09
N MET A 391 -6.79 -12.09 4.49
CA MET A 391 -7.07 -10.69 4.82
C MET A 391 -6.44 -10.22 6.16
N LYS A 392 -5.95 -11.11 7.03
CA LYS A 392 -5.22 -10.69 8.25
C LYS A 392 -3.95 -9.90 7.94
N ARG A 393 -3.37 -10.12 6.77
CA ARG A 393 -2.18 -9.38 6.29
C ARG A 393 -2.50 -7.94 5.90
N ASP A 394 -3.77 -7.63 5.65
CA ASP A 394 -4.20 -6.27 5.32
C ASP A 394 -4.20 -5.38 6.58
N LYS A 395 -3.53 -4.26 6.50
CA LYS A 395 -3.45 -3.28 7.60
C LYS A 395 -4.70 -2.41 7.71
N ALA A 396 -5.42 -2.23 6.60
CA ALA A 396 -6.67 -1.48 6.59
C ALA A 396 -7.73 -2.21 7.42
N ARG A 397 -8.51 -1.45 8.19
CA ARG A 397 -9.65 -2.03 8.92
C ARG A 397 -10.66 -2.59 7.93
N HIS A 398 -11.00 -3.85 8.10
CA HIS A 398 -11.96 -4.52 7.24
C HIS A 398 -12.87 -5.45 8.05
N LYS A 399 -14.03 -5.75 7.48
CA LYS A 399 -14.98 -6.71 8.00
C LYS A 399 -15.47 -7.57 6.84
N ILE A 400 -15.44 -8.88 7.01
CA ILE A 400 -15.92 -9.86 6.04
C ILE A 400 -17.17 -10.48 6.62
N LEU A 401 -18.25 -10.47 5.86
CA LEU A 401 -19.49 -11.15 6.25
C LEU A 401 -19.48 -12.60 5.74
N PRO A 402 -20.12 -13.52 6.46
CA PRO A 402 -20.31 -14.88 5.97
C PRO A 402 -21.02 -14.90 4.61
N PRO A 403 -20.82 -15.94 3.78
CA PRO A 403 -21.51 -16.08 2.51
C PRO A 403 -23.02 -15.89 2.66
N SER A 404 -23.62 -15.10 1.79
CA SER A 404 -25.06 -14.90 1.73
C SER A 404 -25.77 -16.18 1.28
N LYS A 405 -27.11 -16.19 1.29
CA LYS A 405 -27.93 -17.29 0.74
C LYS A 405 -27.64 -17.53 -0.75
N PHE A 406 -27.19 -16.51 -1.47
CA PHE A 406 -26.81 -16.55 -2.88
C PHE A 406 -25.33 -16.85 -3.12
N GLY A 407 -24.55 -17.19 -2.08
CA GLY A 407 -23.11 -17.49 -2.23
C GLY A 407 -22.18 -16.27 -2.18
N LEU A 408 -22.70 -15.05 -2.27
CA LEU A 408 -21.91 -13.82 -2.30
C LEU A 408 -21.23 -13.55 -0.97
N ILE A 409 -19.94 -13.17 -1.01
CA ILE A 409 -19.18 -12.68 0.14
C ILE A 409 -19.07 -11.16 0.07
N GLN A 410 -19.46 -10.49 1.15
CA GLN A 410 -19.37 -9.05 1.27
C GLN A 410 -18.21 -8.66 2.17
N ILE A 411 -17.40 -7.69 1.70
CA ILE A 411 -16.26 -7.15 2.42
C ILE A 411 -16.47 -5.63 2.54
N THR A 412 -16.27 -5.10 3.75
CA THR A 412 -16.12 -3.66 3.94
C THR A 412 -14.68 -3.38 4.32
N ARG A 413 -14.00 -2.48 3.59
CA ARG A 413 -12.61 -2.11 3.82
C ARG A 413 -12.50 -0.59 3.95
N GLN A 414 -11.79 -0.13 4.98
CA GLN A 414 -11.57 1.30 5.19
C GLN A 414 -10.76 1.87 4.02
N ARG A 415 -11.20 3.01 3.49
CA ARG A 415 -10.40 3.80 2.52
C ARG A 415 -9.28 4.50 3.28
N VAL A 416 -8.08 3.98 3.15
CA VAL A 416 -6.88 4.56 3.79
C VAL A 416 -6.22 5.58 2.86
N ARG A 417 -6.25 5.30 1.54
CA ARG A 417 -5.70 6.12 0.46
C ARG A 417 -6.68 6.20 -0.70
N PRO A 418 -6.45 7.09 -1.65
CA PRO A 418 -7.11 7.03 -2.95
C PRO A 418 -6.86 5.67 -3.59
N GLU A 419 -7.88 5.14 -4.24
CA GLU A 419 -7.74 3.95 -5.05
C GLU A 419 -6.79 4.22 -6.22
N LYS A 420 -5.90 3.27 -6.47
CA LYS A 420 -4.99 3.36 -7.60
C LYS A 420 -5.70 2.87 -8.86
N ILE A 421 -5.77 3.74 -9.83
CA ILE A 421 -6.25 3.43 -11.18
C ILE A 421 -5.04 3.58 -12.11
N ILE A 422 -4.62 2.47 -12.69
CA ILE A 422 -3.59 2.47 -13.74
C ILE A 422 -4.33 2.16 -15.03
N ASP A 423 -4.28 3.07 -15.96
CA ASP A 423 -4.85 2.84 -17.27
C ASP A 423 -3.99 1.80 -18.00
N THR A 424 -4.59 0.64 -18.24
CA THR A 424 -3.97 -0.46 -19.01
C THR A 424 -4.42 -0.48 -20.46
N LYS A 425 -5.23 0.51 -20.86
CA LYS A 425 -5.71 0.67 -22.21
C LYS A 425 -4.98 1.83 -22.88
N GLU A 426 -4.82 1.71 -24.16
CA GLU A 426 -4.25 2.73 -25.05
C GLU A 426 -5.26 3.04 -26.15
N GLU A 427 -5.23 4.25 -26.71
CA GLU A 427 -6.07 4.60 -27.83
C GLU A 427 -5.72 3.72 -29.05
N ASN A 428 -6.74 3.16 -29.67
CA ASN A 428 -6.53 2.38 -30.88
C ASN A 428 -6.21 3.32 -32.06
N PRO A 429 -5.01 3.27 -32.64
CA PRO A 429 -4.63 4.16 -33.73
C PRO A 429 -5.39 3.89 -35.03
N ASN A 430 -6.08 2.76 -35.18
CA ASN A 430 -6.79 2.37 -36.38
C ASN A 430 -8.31 2.45 -36.26
N GLU A 431 -8.86 2.47 -35.05
CA GLU A 431 -10.30 2.44 -34.78
C GLU A 431 -10.65 3.40 -33.64
N ILE A 432 -11.91 3.82 -33.55
CA ILE A 432 -12.40 4.60 -32.41
C ILE A 432 -12.62 3.65 -31.25
N GLY A 433 -11.95 3.91 -30.12
CA GLY A 433 -12.08 3.15 -28.87
C GLY A 433 -10.75 2.87 -28.19
N GLU A 434 -10.83 2.29 -27.00
CA GLU A 434 -9.68 1.91 -26.19
C GLU A 434 -9.34 0.44 -26.39
N ILE A 435 -8.05 0.12 -26.38
CA ILE A 435 -7.52 -1.24 -26.46
C ILE A 435 -6.57 -1.53 -25.32
N SER A 436 -6.29 -2.80 -25.10
CA SER A 436 -5.26 -3.20 -24.12
C SER A 436 -3.87 -2.75 -24.58
N ALA A 437 -3.03 -2.35 -23.62
CA ALA A 437 -1.66 -1.96 -23.92
C ALA A 437 -0.87 -3.11 -24.59
N PRO A 438 0.02 -2.81 -25.56
CA PRO A 438 0.78 -3.81 -26.32
C PRO A 438 1.52 -4.83 -25.44
N ILE A 439 1.95 -4.43 -24.25
CA ILE A 439 2.67 -5.31 -23.32
C ILE A 439 1.84 -6.51 -22.85
N VAL A 440 0.51 -6.37 -22.79
CA VAL A 440 -0.40 -7.46 -22.40
C VAL A 440 -0.39 -8.57 -23.47
N ILE A 441 -0.29 -8.18 -24.74
CA ILE A 441 -0.23 -9.12 -25.86
C ILE A 441 1.15 -9.75 -26.04
N VAL A 442 2.22 -9.04 -25.66
CA VAL A 442 3.59 -9.58 -25.77
C VAL A 442 3.74 -10.91 -25.04
N GLU A 443 3.08 -11.07 -23.91
CA GLU A 443 3.10 -12.34 -23.16
C GLU A 443 2.36 -13.45 -23.86
N GLN A 444 1.22 -13.14 -24.48
CA GLN A 444 0.48 -14.12 -25.28
C GLN A 444 1.28 -14.54 -26.51
N MET A 445 1.95 -13.58 -27.16
CA MET A 445 2.89 -13.86 -28.25
C MET A 445 4.06 -14.74 -27.78
N GLU A 446 4.64 -14.42 -26.63
CA GLU A 446 5.75 -15.19 -26.04
C GLU A 446 5.33 -16.61 -25.68
N GLU A 447 4.13 -16.79 -25.11
CA GLU A 447 3.58 -18.09 -24.78
C GLU A 447 3.28 -18.90 -26.04
N ALA A 448 2.73 -18.28 -27.08
CA ALA A 448 2.52 -18.90 -28.38
C ALA A 448 3.85 -19.36 -28.99
N ILE A 449 4.86 -18.50 -29.00
CA ILE A 449 6.21 -18.84 -29.49
C ILE A 449 6.78 -20.00 -28.68
N LYS A 450 6.72 -19.98 -27.37
CA LYS A 450 7.23 -21.05 -26.48
C LYS A 450 6.56 -22.40 -26.77
N ASN A 451 5.24 -22.42 -26.89
CA ASN A 451 4.47 -23.64 -27.12
C ASN A 451 4.82 -24.30 -28.46
N HIS A 452 5.04 -23.48 -29.49
CA HIS A 452 5.37 -24.01 -30.82
C HIS A 452 6.85 -24.33 -30.99
N LEU A 453 7.77 -23.66 -30.25
CA LEU A 453 9.19 -24.00 -30.23
C LEU A 453 9.49 -25.36 -29.63
N ILE A 454 8.63 -25.88 -28.75
CA ILE A 454 8.76 -27.21 -28.15
C ILE A 454 8.48 -28.31 -29.20
N HIS A 455 7.60 -28.04 -30.14
CA HIS A 455 7.13 -29.05 -31.12
C HIS A 455 7.76 -28.91 -32.51
N GLU A 456 8.30 -27.73 -32.87
CA GLU A 456 8.86 -27.49 -34.19
C GLU A 456 10.32 -27.04 -34.15
N LYS A 457 11.17 -27.66 -34.97
CA LYS A 457 12.57 -27.26 -35.19
C LYS A 457 12.74 -26.12 -36.21
N SER A 458 11.66 -25.74 -36.88
CA SER A 458 11.63 -24.77 -38.00
C SER A 458 11.70 -23.31 -37.50
N ARG A 459 11.99 -22.37 -38.40
CA ARG A 459 11.95 -20.92 -38.13
C ARG A 459 10.50 -20.47 -37.95
N LEU A 460 10.30 -19.51 -37.01
CA LEU A 460 8.99 -18.92 -36.76
C LEU A 460 8.93 -17.51 -37.33
N TYR A 461 7.79 -17.18 -37.90
CA TYR A 461 7.46 -15.88 -38.48
C TYR A 461 6.26 -15.31 -37.74
N LEU A 462 6.44 -14.20 -37.04
CA LEU A 462 5.41 -13.49 -36.30
C LEU A 462 4.95 -12.29 -37.14
N HIS A 463 3.73 -12.32 -37.67
CA HIS A 463 3.12 -11.20 -38.37
C HIS A 463 2.35 -10.34 -37.38
N VAL A 464 2.60 -9.03 -37.40
CA VAL A 464 2.02 -8.05 -36.46
C VAL A 464 1.78 -6.71 -37.14
N HIS A 465 1.00 -5.83 -36.51
CA HIS A 465 0.88 -4.45 -36.94
C HIS A 465 2.22 -3.70 -36.88
N PRO A 466 2.55 -2.73 -37.75
CA PRO A 466 3.84 -2.03 -37.75
C PRO A 466 4.22 -1.38 -36.44
N PHE A 467 3.27 -0.81 -35.68
CA PHE A 467 3.54 -0.25 -34.35
C PHE A 467 3.98 -1.32 -33.33
N VAL A 468 3.39 -2.51 -33.39
CA VAL A 468 3.78 -3.64 -32.53
C VAL A 468 5.16 -4.16 -32.95
N GLU A 469 5.45 -4.24 -34.25
CA GLU A 469 6.79 -4.58 -34.74
C GLU A 469 7.84 -3.60 -34.22
N ALA A 470 7.60 -2.29 -34.31
CA ALA A 470 8.50 -1.27 -33.80
C ALA A 470 8.71 -1.42 -32.26
N TYR A 471 7.66 -1.74 -31.50
CA TYR A 471 7.74 -1.98 -30.07
C TYR A 471 8.58 -3.22 -29.73
N LEU A 472 8.39 -4.32 -30.45
CA LEU A 472 9.11 -5.58 -30.24
C LEU A 472 10.60 -5.50 -30.63
N THR A 473 10.94 -4.62 -31.56
CA THR A 473 12.29 -4.48 -32.14
C THR A 473 13.06 -3.28 -31.61
N LYS A 474 12.42 -2.37 -30.85
CA LYS A 474 13.04 -1.17 -30.28
C LYS A 474 14.25 -1.54 -29.41
N GLY A 475 15.42 -0.96 -29.76
CA GLY A 475 16.68 -1.21 -29.05
C GLY A 475 17.48 -2.39 -29.62
N PHE A 476 18.80 -2.20 -29.83
CA PHE A 476 19.63 -3.21 -30.50
C PHE A 476 19.84 -4.49 -29.68
N PHE A 477 20.20 -4.35 -28.39
CA PHE A 477 20.42 -5.47 -27.47
C PHE A 477 19.28 -5.66 -26.44
N THR A 478 18.46 -4.65 -26.23
CA THR A 478 17.43 -4.63 -25.21
C THR A 478 16.05 -4.96 -25.75
N SER A 479 15.91 -5.14 -27.06
CA SER A 479 14.61 -5.43 -27.69
C SER A 479 14.00 -6.74 -27.17
N ILE A 480 12.66 -6.79 -27.14
CA ILE A 480 11.92 -8.00 -26.74
C ILE A 480 12.29 -9.19 -27.62
N ARG A 481 12.47 -8.95 -28.93
CA ARG A 481 12.97 -9.97 -29.87
C ARG A 481 14.33 -10.55 -29.46
N MET A 482 15.27 -9.71 -29.01
CA MET A 482 16.58 -10.18 -28.52
C MET A 482 16.45 -10.95 -27.21
N LYS A 483 15.57 -10.52 -26.29
CA LYS A 483 15.27 -11.25 -25.06
C LYS A 483 14.75 -12.66 -25.38
N TRP A 484 13.87 -12.80 -26.38
CA TRP A 484 13.38 -14.11 -26.84
C TRP A 484 14.51 -14.96 -27.46
N LEU A 485 15.40 -14.36 -28.26
CA LEU A 485 16.57 -15.07 -28.81
C LEU A 485 17.44 -15.66 -27.68
N PHE A 486 17.80 -14.85 -26.68
CA PHE A 486 18.62 -15.33 -25.55
C PHE A 486 17.90 -16.36 -24.69
N LYS A 487 16.58 -16.22 -24.50
CA LYS A 487 15.80 -17.10 -23.65
C LYS A 487 15.52 -18.46 -24.31
N TYR A 488 15.24 -18.47 -25.61
CA TYR A 488 14.83 -19.68 -26.34
C TYR A 488 15.87 -20.21 -27.32
N ASN A 489 17.00 -19.51 -27.45
CA ASN A 489 18.07 -19.80 -28.41
C ASN A 489 17.56 -19.98 -29.86
N LYS A 490 16.53 -19.22 -30.23
CA LYS A 490 15.92 -19.23 -31.55
C LYS A 490 15.52 -17.82 -32.01
N TRP A 491 15.75 -17.57 -33.29
CA TRP A 491 15.38 -16.30 -33.92
C TRP A 491 13.93 -16.34 -34.39
N VAL A 492 13.11 -15.40 -33.91
CA VAL A 492 11.76 -15.14 -34.42
C VAL A 492 11.81 -13.98 -35.38
N THR A 493 11.39 -14.22 -36.63
CA THR A 493 11.32 -13.17 -37.65
C THR A 493 10.00 -12.42 -37.50
N ILE A 494 10.04 -11.12 -37.18
CA ILE A 494 8.86 -10.27 -37.05
C ILE A 494 8.62 -9.58 -38.39
N ILE A 495 7.40 -9.70 -38.92
CA ILE A 495 6.99 -9.16 -40.21
C ILE A 495 5.83 -8.20 -40.02
N PRO A 496 6.00 -6.89 -40.33
CA PRO A 496 4.92 -5.92 -40.23
C PRO A 496 3.86 -6.15 -41.31
N ARG A 497 2.57 -5.96 -40.95
CA ARG A 497 1.40 -6.07 -41.80
C ARG A 497 0.47 -4.88 -41.58
N ASP A 498 0.41 -3.95 -42.52
CA ASP A 498 -0.46 -2.77 -42.46
C ASP A 498 -1.95 -3.09 -42.47
N SER A 499 -2.32 -4.29 -42.96
CA SER A 499 -3.70 -4.75 -42.98
C SER A 499 -4.20 -5.32 -41.67
N TYR A 500 -3.31 -5.49 -40.65
CA TYR A 500 -3.69 -6.03 -39.36
C TYR A 500 -4.20 -4.92 -38.45
N LYS A 501 -5.17 -5.28 -37.60
CA LYS A 501 -5.55 -4.42 -36.48
C LYS A 501 -4.40 -4.26 -35.50
N TYR A 502 -4.44 -3.23 -34.68
CA TYR A 502 -3.31 -2.81 -33.83
C TYR A 502 -2.71 -3.93 -32.98
N LEU A 503 -3.56 -4.79 -32.41
CA LEU A 503 -3.11 -5.90 -31.57
C LEU A 503 -3.28 -7.28 -32.20
N GLU A 504 -3.68 -7.32 -33.50
CA GLU A 504 -3.77 -8.58 -34.23
C GLU A 504 -2.36 -9.14 -34.49
N TYR A 505 -2.18 -10.43 -34.22
CA TYR A 505 -0.96 -11.14 -34.59
C TYR A 505 -1.27 -12.55 -35.07
N ARG A 506 -0.38 -13.07 -35.94
CA ARG A 506 -0.45 -14.43 -36.45
C ARG A 506 0.95 -15.04 -36.46
N LEU A 507 1.04 -16.29 -36.06
CA LEU A 507 2.29 -17.04 -36.03
C LEU A 507 2.31 -18.07 -37.14
N TYR A 508 3.39 -18.11 -37.91
CA TYR A 508 3.58 -19.03 -39.03
C TYR A 508 4.88 -19.80 -38.88
N ASN A 509 4.91 -21.04 -39.43
CA ASN A 509 6.15 -21.79 -39.61
C ASN A 509 6.83 -21.46 -40.95
N GLU A 510 7.97 -22.12 -41.23
CA GLU A 510 8.77 -21.95 -42.43
C GLU A 510 8.00 -22.36 -43.71
N GLU A 511 7.06 -23.28 -43.59
CA GLU A 511 6.18 -23.72 -44.70
C GLU A 511 4.97 -22.78 -44.94
N LYS A 512 4.95 -21.61 -44.28
CA LYS A 512 3.85 -20.63 -44.28
C LYS A 512 2.52 -21.18 -43.75
N LYS A 513 2.55 -22.26 -42.95
CA LYS A 513 1.38 -22.77 -42.28
C LYS A 513 1.10 -21.90 -41.06
N GLU A 514 -0.14 -21.44 -40.93
CA GLU A 514 -0.59 -20.70 -39.77
C GLU A 514 -0.65 -21.61 -38.52
N LEU A 515 0.07 -21.25 -37.49
CA LEU A 515 0.14 -22.00 -36.25
C LEU A 515 -0.81 -21.42 -35.19
N MET A 516 -0.99 -20.10 -35.20
CA MET A 516 -1.88 -19.39 -34.31
C MET A 516 -2.37 -18.09 -34.95
N ASN A 517 -3.63 -17.77 -34.68
CA ASN A 517 -4.29 -16.53 -35.11
C ASN A 517 -4.93 -15.88 -33.87
N HIS A 518 -4.62 -14.63 -33.64
CA HIS A 518 -5.26 -13.83 -32.62
C HIS A 518 -5.76 -12.55 -33.27
N SER A 519 -7.07 -12.48 -33.46
CA SER A 519 -7.78 -11.29 -33.96
C SER A 519 -8.76 -10.83 -32.88
N TYR A 520 -8.71 -9.59 -32.53
CA TYR A 520 -9.65 -8.95 -31.61
C TYR A 520 -10.92 -8.51 -32.32
#